data_d357ed28473a6b1c76eb683a9d33815f
#
_entry.id   d357ed28473a6b1c76eb683a9d33815f
#
_cell.length_a   1.000
_cell.length_b   1.000
_cell.length_c   1.000
_cell.angle_alpha   90.00
_cell.angle_beta   90.00
_cell.angle_gamma   90.00
#
_symmetry.space_group_name_H-M   'P 1'
#
loop_
_entity.id
_entity.type
_entity.pdbx_description
1 polymer ?
#
loop_
_entity_poly.entity_id
_entity_poly.type
_entity_poly.pdbx_seq_one_letter_code
_entity_poly.pdbx_strand_id
1 'polypeptide(L)'
;MPPLLIGLIVVGFGTSDPEMVVSALAAMNGTPGIALGNAFGSNITNIALILGFTALLKPIEVHSQVLRKELPLLTAMTAVTAYLIHEGTLARTDALIMLAFFAVLMFWTVRQCMQAGSDAFGDEMGDELCASCMPLKSASFWLVAGLALLVASSRLLVWGAVEIAHALGVSDLIIGLTVVALGT
;
A
#
# COMPACT_ATOMS: atom_id res chain seq x y z
N MET A 1 0.86 23.87 4.28
CA MET A 1 1.40 22.73 3.51
C MET A 1 0.69 22.71 2.18
N PRO A 2 1.35 22.41 1.06
CA PRO A 2 0.68 22.34 -0.25
C PRO A 2 -0.40 21.24 -0.21
N PRO A 3 -1.61 21.47 -0.76
CA PRO A 3 -2.71 20.50 -0.78
C PRO A 3 -2.31 19.17 -1.41
N LEU A 4 -1.50 19.20 -2.45
CA LEU A 4 -0.92 18.04 -3.11
C LEU A 4 -0.17 17.10 -2.15
N LEU A 5 0.57 17.66 -1.20
CA LEU A 5 1.37 16.88 -0.25
C LEU A 5 0.48 16.19 0.78
N ILE A 6 -0.60 16.87 1.20
CA ILE A 6 -1.62 16.29 2.08
C ILE A 6 -2.33 15.15 1.35
N GLY A 7 -2.76 15.36 0.10
CA GLY A 7 -3.40 14.33 -0.71
C GLY A 7 -2.50 13.10 -0.91
N LEU A 8 -1.24 13.31 -1.33
CA LEU A 8 -0.30 12.21 -1.56
C LEU A 8 -0.04 11.38 -0.30
N ILE A 9 0.14 12.05 0.85
CA ILE A 9 0.39 11.35 2.11
C ILE A 9 -0.89 10.71 2.64
N VAL A 10 -1.99 11.46 2.76
CA VAL A 10 -3.23 10.96 3.37
C VAL A 10 -3.86 9.88 2.50
N VAL A 11 -3.95 10.08 1.20
CA VAL A 11 -4.53 9.09 0.28
C VAL A 11 -3.57 7.91 0.11
N GLY A 12 -2.27 8.16 -0.11
CA GLY A 12 -1.28 7.09 -0.32
C GLY A 12 -1.13 6.18 0.90
N PHE A 13 -1.08 6.73 2.11
CA PHE A 13 -1.09 5.90 3.33
C PHE A 13 -2.47 5.31 3.61
N GLY A 14 -3.55 6.09 3.49
CA GLY A 14 -4.89 5.65 3.80
C GLY A 14 -5.37 4.47 2.94
N THR A 15 -4.97 4.40 1.68
CA THR A 15 -5.29 3.26 0.81
C THR A 15 -4.43 2.03 1.09
N SER A 16 -3.23 2.19 1.66
CA SER A 16 -2.32 1.08 2.00
C SER A 16 -2.39 0.66 3.48
N ASP A 17 -3.18 1.34 4.30
CA ASP A 17 -3.36 1.00 5.71
C ASP A 17 -3.85 -0.45 5.93
N PRO A 18 -4.85 -0.97 5.19
CA PRO A 18 -5.30 -2.36 5.33
C PRO A 18 -4.17 -3.37 5.10
N GLU A 19 -3.40 -3.21 4.01
CA GLU A 19 -2.28 -4.07 3.67
C GLU A 19 -1.18 -4.02 4.72
N MET A 20 -0.89 -2.84 5.27
CA MET A 20 0.11 -2.67 6.32
C MET A 20 -0.32 -3.37 7.62
N VAL A 21 -1.58 -3.21 8.03
CA VAL A 21 -2.12 -3.85 9.24
C VAL A 21 -2.15 -5.37 9.08
N VAL A 22 -2.63 -5.88 7.95
CA VAL A 22 -2.66 -7.32 7.65
C VAL A 22 -1.25 -7.90 7.66
N SER A 23 -0.30 -7.27 6.98
CA SER A 23 1.09 -7.73 6.91
C SER A 23 1.77 -7.71 8.27
N ALA A 24 1.54 -6.67 9.09
CA ALA A 24 2.06 -6.59 10.45
C ALA A 24 1.48 -7.70 11.34
N LEU A 25 0.17 -7.92 11.30
CA LEU A 25 -0.48 -8.98 12.07
C LEU A 25 -0.02 -10.38 11.64
N ALA A 26 0.11 -10.63 10.35
CA ALA A 26 0.64 -11.90 9.84
C ALA A 26 2.07 -12.15 10.31
N ALA A 27 2.94 -11.13 10.25
CA ALA A 27 4.32 -11.25 10.75
C ALA A 27 4.36 -11.50 12.27
N MET A 28 3.51 -10.83 13.06
CA MET A 28 3.42 -11.04 14.51
C MET A 28 2.88 -12.43 14.88
N ASN A 29 2.02 -13.01 14.05
CA ASN A 29 1.48 -14.35 14.24
C ASN A 29 2.45 -15.47 13.77
N GLY A 30 3.66 -15.13 13.31
CA GLY A 30 4.64 -16.10 12.85
C GLY A 30 4.39 -16.65 11.44
N THR A 31 3.59 -15.94 10.63
CA THR A 31 3.29 -16.28 9.24
C THR A 31 3.83 -15.20 8.28
N PRO A 32 5.16 -14.97 8.23
CA PRO A 32 5.76 -13.91 7.41
C PRO A 32 5.53 -14.12 5.90
N GLY A 33 5.29 -15.36 5.48
CA GLY A 33 4.94 -15.68 4.09
C GLY A 33 3.65 -14.98 3.64
N ILE A 34 2.63 -14.88 4.51
CA ILE A 34 1.39 -14.13 4.23
C ILE A 34 1.69 -12.63 4.07
N ALA A 35 2.54 -12.08 4.95
CA ALA A 35 2.90 -10.66 4.85
C ALA A 35 3.60 -10.32 3.54
N LEU A 36 4.56 -11.13 3.12
CA LEU A 36 5.24 -10.98 1.82
C LEU A 36 4.27 -11.18 0.66
N GLY A 37 3.46 -12.24 0.73
CA GLY A 37 2.45 -12.53 -0.27
C GLY A 37 1.45 -11.38 -0.44
N ASN A 38 0.97 -10.81 0.66
CA ASN A 38 0.08 -9.67 0.64
C ASN A 38 0.74 -8.44 -0.01
N ALA A 39 1.98 -8.10 0.37
CA ALA A 39 2.68 -6.93 -0.17
C ALA A 39 2.93 -7.03 -1.70
N PHE A 40 3.32 -8.19 -2.21
CA PHE A 40 3.49 -8.39 -3.64
C PHE A 40 2.17 -8.62 -4.37
N GLY A 41 1.27 -9.35 -3.74
CA GLY A 41 -0.03 -9.71 -4.31
C GLY A 41 -0.92 -8.50 -4.53
N SER A 42 -0.98 -7.56 -3.60
CA SER A 42 -1.74 -6.31 -3.77
C SER A 42 -1.21 -5.47 -4.93
N ASN A 43 0.12 -5.37 -5.11
CA ASN A 43 0.69 -4.70 -6.28
C ASN A 43 0.29 -5.40 -7.59
N ILE A 44 0.35 -6.74 -7.65
CA ILE A 44 -0.04 -7.52 -8.83
C ILE A 44 -1.54 -7.32 -9.10
N THR A 45 -2.38 -7.42 -8.07
CA THR A 45 -3.83 -7.24 -8.17
C THR A 45 -4.17 -5.84 -8.67
N ASN A 46 -3.57 -4.81 -8.11
CA ASN A 46 -3.83 -3.43 -8.48
C ASN A 46 -3.41 -3.15 -9.94
N ILE A 47 -2.26 -3.66 -10.38
CA ILE A 47 -1.75 -3.40 -11.73
C ILE A 47 -2.41 -4.35 -12.76
N ALA A 48 -2.43 -5.64 -12.53
CA ALA A 48 -2.88 -6.59 -13.52
C ALA A 48 -4.41 -6.70 -13.56
N LEU A 49 -5.07 -6.80 -12.39
CA LEU A 49 -6.51 -6.98 -12.34
C LEU A 49 -7.24 -5.64 -12.42
N ILE A 50 -7.01 -4.72 -11.47
CA ILE A 50 -7.81 -3.49 -11.37
C ILE A 50 -7.50 -2.57 -12.55
N LEU A 51 -6.24 -2.18 -12.74
CA LEU A 51 -5.84 -1.30 -13.83
C LEU A 51 -6.09 -1.95 -15.20
N GLY A 52 -5.75 -3.25 -15.36
CA GLY A 52 -5.99 -3.99 -16.60
C GLY A 52 -7.47 -4.08 -16.96
N PHE A 53 -8.33 -4.42 -15.99
CA PHE A 53 -9.78 -4.49 -16.20
C PHE A 53 -10.38 -3.12 -16.50
N THR A 54 -9.95 -2.07 -15.80
CA THR A 54 -10.39 -0.70 -16.05
C THR A 54 -10.01 -0.24 -17.46
N ALA A 55 -8.79 -0.55 -17.91
CA ALA A 55 -8.32 -0.20 -19.26
C ALA A 55 -9.12 -0.94 -20.37
N LEU A 56 -9.62 -2.14 -20.10
CA LEU A 56 -10.53 -2.85 -21.03
C LEU A 56 -11.88 -2.15 -21.16
N LEU A 57 -12.39 -1.56 -20.08
CA LEU A 57 -13.69 -0.86 -20.10
C LEU A 57 -13.55 0.56 -20.67
N LYS A 58 -12.48 1.25 -20.35
CA LYS A 58 -12.22 2.61 -20.83
C LYS A 58 -10.70 2.83 -20.98
N PRO A 59 -10.24 3.31 -22.15
CA PRO A 59 -8.82 3.67 -22.32
C PRO A 59 -8.39 4.69 -21.25
N ILE A 60 -7.25 4.43 -20.62
CA ILE A 60 -6.69 5.28 -19.58
C ILE A 60 -5.55 6.11 -20.19
N GLU A 61 -5.67 7.42 -20.11
CA GLU A 61 -4.58 8.33 -20.49
C GLU A 61 -3.54 8.37 -19.40
N VAL A 62 -2.33 7.91 -19.71
CA VAL A 62 -1.21 7.88 -18.74
C VAL A 62 -0.30 9.08 -19.00
N HIS A 63 -0.16 9.93 -17.98
CA HIS A 63 0.76 11.07 -18.06
C HIS A 63 2.21 10.59 -18.15
N SER A 64 2.98 11.20 -19.06
CA SER A 64 4.39 10.85 -19.29
C SER A 64 5.28 10.98 -18.04
N GLN A 65 4.87 11.74 -17.07
CA GLN A 65 5.56 11.90 -15.79
C GLN A 65 5.53 10.62 -14.95
N VAL A 66 4.39 9.92 -14.90
CA VAL A 66 4.23 8.61 -14.24
C VAL A 66 5.15 7.57 -14.86
N LEU A 67 5.16 7.50 -16.21
CA LEU A 67 6.00 6.55 -16.93
C LEU A 67 7.51 6.79 -16.76
N ARG A 68 7.93 8.04 -16.63
CA ARG A 68 9.35 8.41 -16.58
C ARG A 68 9.95 8.46 -15.19
N LYS A 69 9.14 8.68 -14.15
CA LYS A 69 9.64 8.83 -12.77
C LYS A 69 9.13 7.74 -11.84
N GLU A 70 7.83 7.52 -11.81
CA GLU A 70 7.20 6.64 -10.81
C GLU A 70 7.39 5.16 -11.16
N LEU A 71 7.23 4.79 -12.43
CA LEU A 71 7.38 3.41 -12.86
C LEU A 71 8.82 2.88 -12.71
N PRO A 72 9.88 3.61 -13.09
CA PRO A 72 11.26 3.19 -12.82
C PRO A 72 11.55 3.07 -11.32
N LEU A 73 10.97 3.96 -10.50
CA LEU A 73 11.13 3.92 -9.06
C LEU A 73 10.50 2.67 -8.45
N LEU A 74 9.25 2.36 -8.83
CA LEU A 74 8.56 1.15 -8.43
C LEU A 74 9.34 -0.11 -8.86
N THR A 75 9.85 -0.11 -10.09
CA THR A 75 10.67 -1.22 -10.61
C THR A 75 11.95 -1.39 -9.79
N ALA A 76 12.63 -0.30 -9.46
CA ALA A 76 13.84 -0.32 -8.64
C ALA A 76 13.55 -0.86 -7.22
N MET A 77 12.45 -0.40 -6.60
CA MET A 77 11.99 -0.92 -5.29
C MET A 77 11.75 -2.41 -5.33
N THR A 78 11.00 -2.87 -6.33
CA THR A 78 10.68 -4.30 -6.50
C THR A 78 11.94 -5.11 -6.74
N ALA A 79 12.88 -4.62 -7.55
CA ALA A 79 14.15 -5.29 -7.81
C ALA A 79 15.03 -5.39 -6.56
N VAL A 80 15.15 -4.31 -5.78
CA VAL A 80 15.90 -4.33 -4.50
C VAL A 80 15.26 -5.34 -3.53
N THR A 81 13.94 -5.32 -3.39
CA THR A 81 13.24 -6.25 -2.51
C THR A 81 13.42 -7.69 -2.98
N ALA A 82 13.29 -7.96 -4.28
CA ALA A 82 13.52 -9.30 -4.85
C ALA A 82 14.95 -9.79 -4.62
N TYR A 83 15.94 -8.90 -4.74
CA TYR A 83 17.34 -9.23 -4.46
C TYR A 83 17.56 -9.59 -2.99
N LEU A 84 16.96 -8.84 -2.05
CA LEU A 84 17.10 -9.11 -0.61
C LEU A 84 16.41 -10.42 -0.19
N ILE A 85 15.33 -10.83 -0.89
CA ILE A 85 14.61 -12.06 -0.62
C ILE A 85 15.25 -13.29 -1.33
N HIS A 86 16.18 -13.08 -2.25
CA HIS A 86 16.76 -14.13 -3.08
C HIS A 86 17.32 -15.30 -2.25
N GLU A 87 17.86 -15.05 -1.07
CA GLU A 87 18.37 -16.09 -0.16
C GLU A 87 17.26 -16.84 0.62
N GLY A 88 15.99 -16.51 0.38
CA GLY A 88 14.84 -17.15 1.03
C GLY A 88 14.62 -16.76 2.50
N THR A 89 15.45 -15.86 3.04
CA THR A 89 15.33 -15.34 4.40
C THR A 89 15.45 -13.82 4.40
N LEU A 90 14.59 -13.16 5.16
CA LEU A 90 14.69 -11.72 5.41
C LEU A 90 15.33 -11.50 6.78
N ALA A 91 16.58 -11.07 6.77
CA ALA A 91 17.28 -10.71 7.99
C ALA A 91 16.84 -9.30 8.48
N ARG A 92 17.14 -8.98 9.74
CA ARG A 92 16.86 -7.65 10.31
C ARG A 92 17.63 -6.55 9.57
N THR A 93 18.81 -6.87 9.04
CA THR A 93 19.60 -5.97 8.18
C THR A 93 18.87 -5.59 6.91
N ASP A 94 18.21 -6.55 6.27
CA ASP A 94 17.48 -6.33 5.02
C ASP A 94 16.25 -5.45 5.27
N ALA A 95 15.56 -5.69 6.39
CA ALA A 95 14.45 -4.84 6.83
C ALA A 95 14.91 -3.39 7.10
N LEU A 96 16.07 -3.18 7.72
CA LEU A 96 16.63 -1.85 7.93
C LEU A 96 17.00 -1.17 6.61
N ILE A 97 17.57 -1.90 5.66
CA ILE A 97 17.89 -1.39 4.32
C ILE A 97 16.60 -0.95 3.60
N MET A 98 15.55 -1.78 3.63
CA MET A 98 14.25 -1.44 3.03
C MET A 98 13.61 -0.22 3.67
N LEU A 99 13.64 -0.10 5.01
CA LEU A 99 13.12 1.06 5.73
C LEU A 99 13.94 2.33 5.44
N ALA A 100 15.27 2.22 5.39
CA ALA A 100 16.12 3.35 5.02
C ALA A 100 15.83 3.82 3.59
N PHE A 101 15.69 2.88 2.65
CA PHE A 101 15.35 3.19 1.27
C PHE A 101 13.97 3.86 1.17
N PHE A 102 12.98 3.34 1.87
CA PHE A 102 11.65 3.96 1.97
C PHE A 102 11.72 5.38 2.55
N ALA A 103 12.45 5.59 3.63
CA ALA A 103 12.63 6.91 4.24
C ALA A 103 13.28 7.92 3.29
N VAL A 104 14.31 7.50 2.56
CA VAL A 104 14.99 8.33 1.55
C VAL A 104 14.01 8.70 0.43
N LEU A 105 13.23 7.76 -0.08
CA LEU A 105 12.23 8.00 -1.11
C LEU A 105 11.14 8.94 -0.64
N MET A 106 10.60 8.73 0.56
CA MET A 106 9.60 9.62 1.15
C MET A 106 10.14 11.03 1.32
N PHE A 107 11.36 11.16 1.83
CA PHE A 107 12.01 12.46 1.97
C PHE A 107 12.19 13.16 0.61
N TRP A 108 12.64 12.41 -0.39
CA TRP A 108 12.82 12.94 -1.75
C TRP A 108 11.49 13.36 -2.38
N THR A 109 10.44 12.53 -2.27
CA THR A 109 9.10 12.83 -2.78
C THR A 109 8.52 14.07 -2.12
N VAL A 110 8.58 14.15 -0.78
CA VAL A 110 8.12 15.32 -0.03
C VAL A 110 8.86 16.58 -0.47
N ARG A 111 10.19 16.50 -0.61
CA ARG A 111 11.01 17.64 -1.05
C ARG A 111 10.68 18.07 -2.47
N GLN A 112 10.40 17.13 -3.36
CA GLN A 112 10.00 17.43 -4.74
C GLN A 112 8.61 18.08 -4.80
N CYS A 113 7.64 17.60 -4.03
CA CYS A 113 6.31 18.21 -3.91
C CYS A 113 6.36 19.62 -3.31
N MET A 114 7.30 19.89 -2.39
CA MET A 114 7.49 21.23 -1.84
C MET A 114 8.13 22.21 -2.85
N GLN A 115 8.84 21.71 -3.85
CA GLN A 115 9.50 22.51 -4.89
C GLN A 115 8.62 22.72 -6.13
N ALA A 116 7.75 21.77 -6.44
CA ALA A 116 6.74 21.92 -7.49
C ALA A 116 5.60 22.76 -6.93
N GLY A 117 5.54 24.04 -7.29
CA GLY A 117 4.42 24.94 -6.91
C GLY A 117 3.06 24.31 -7.26
N SER A 118 1.97 24.95 -6.82
CA SER A 118 0.59 24.47 -6.97
C SER A 118 0.27 24.06 -8.43
N ASP A 119 0.32 22.76 -8.69
CA ASP A 119 -0.17 22.18 -9.93
C ASP A 119 -1.69 21.92 -9.82
N ALA A 120 -2.40 21.90 -10.95
CA ALA A 120 -3.85 21.75 -11.07
C ALA A 120 -4.44 20.58 -10.25
N PHE A 121 -3.66 19.51 -10.01
CA PHE A 121 -4.04 18.38 -9.17
C PHE A 121 -4.16 18.74 -7.67
N GLY A 122 -3.41 19.74 -7.21
CA GLY A 122 -3.48 20.25 -5.85
C GLY A 122 -4.75 21.08 -5.59
N ASP A 123 -5.26 21.75 -6.61
CA ASP A 123 -6.47 22.55 -6.53
C ASP A 123 -7.73 21.67 -6.55
N GLU A 124 -7.78 20.63 -7.39
CA GLU A 124 -8.89 19.66 -7.41
C GLU A 124 -9.00 18.89 -6.07
N MET A 125 -7.86 18.43 -5.52
CA MET A 125 -7.84 17.73 -4.23
C MET A 125 -8.16 18.67 -3.05
N GLY A 126 -7.80 19.96 -3.16
CA GLY A 126 -8.14 21.00 -2.19
C GLY A 126 -9.64 21.25 -2.12
N ASP A 127 -10.32 21.27 -3.25
CA ASP A 127 -11.77 21.45 -3.34
C ASP A 127 -12.56 20.25 -2.79
N GLU A 128 -12.11 19.02 -3.05
CA GLU A 128 -12.70 17.81 -2.45
C GLU A 128 -12.51 17.74 -0.93
N LEU A 129 -11.36 18.13 -0.41
CA LEU A 129 -11.10 18.18 1.03
C LEU A 129 -11.92 19.26 1.73
N CYS A 130 -12.16 20.41 1.07
CA CYS A 130 -13.00 21.48 1.60
C CYS A 130 -14.50 21.15 1.56
N ALA A 131 -14.96 20.34 0.60
CA ALA A 131 -16.37 19.94 0.49
C ALA A 131 -16.85 19.01 1.62
N SER A 132 -15.95 18.38 2.36
CA SER A 132 -16.25 17.40 3.41
C SER A 132 -15.79 17.83 4.81
N CYS A 133 -15.93 19.11 5.17
CA CYS A 133 -15.55 19.62 6.49
C CYS A 133 -16.44 19.04 7.61
N MET A 134 -15.98 17.95 8.25
CA MET A 134 -16.59 17.42 9.47
C MET A 134 -16.03 18.11 10.73
N PRO A 135 -16.84 18.29 11.79
CA PRO A 135 -16.32 18.75 13.08
C PRO A 135 -15.29 17.75 13.63
N LEU A 136 -14.20 18.27 14.19
CA LEU A 136 -13.04 17.46 14.64
C LEU A 136 -13.43 16.29 15.56
N LYS A 137 -14.42 16.47 16.41
CA LYS A 137 -14.93 15.41 17.32
C LYS A 137 -15.56 14.25 16.53
N SER A 138 -16.34 14.55 15.49
CA SER A 138 -16.94 13.53 14.64
C SER A 138 -15.88 12.83 13.78
N ALA A 139 -14.94 13.60 13.22
CA ALA A 139 -13.84 13.06 12.43
C ALA A 139 -12.96 12.11 13.27
N SER A 140 -12.60 12.49 14.51
CA SER A 140 -11.80 11.63 15.38
C SER A 140 -12.56 10.37 15.82
N PHE A 141 -13.87 10.46 16.08
CA PHE A 141 -14.68 9.28 16.39
C PHE A 141 -14.72 8.29 15.23
N TRP A 142 -14.99 8.76 14.01
CA TRP A 142 -15.04 7.90 12.83
C TRP A 142 -13.66 7.32 12.47
N LEU A 143 -12.57 8.08 12.70
CA LEU A 143 -11.21 7.59 12.53
C LEU A 143 -10.92 6.43 13.49
N VAL A 144 -11.19 6.60 14.77
CA VAL A 144 -10.98 5.54 15.78
C VAL A 144 -11.85 4.32 15.50
N ALA A 145 -13.13 4.54 15.18
CA ALA A 145 -14.04 3.45 14.84
C ALA A 145 -13.60 2.70 13.59
N GLY A 146 -13.17 3.41 12.55
CA GLY A 146 -12.62 2.85 11.31
C GLY A 146 -11.35 2.03 11.56
N LEU A 147 -10.40 2.56 12.32
CA LEU A 147 -9.17 1.85 12.69
C LEU A 147 -9.48 0.59 13.53
N ALA A 148 -10.40 0.66 14.47
CA ALA A 148 -10.79 -0.50 15.26
C ALA A 148 -11.41 -1.59 14.39
N LEU A 149 -12.30 -1.20 13.46
CA LEU A 149 -12.91 -2.13 12.50
C LEU A 149 -11.87 -2.71 11.54
N LEU A 150 -10.93 -1.89 11.05
CA LEU A 150 -9.82 -2.32 10.22
C LEU A 150 -8.96 -3.39 10.90
N VAL A 151 -8.54 -3.15 12.14
CA VAL A 151 -7.75 -4.13 12.90
C VAL A 151 -8.54 -5.41 13.14
N ALA A 152 -9.83 -5.33 13.46
CA ALA A 152 -10.68 -6.49 13.69
C ALA A 152 -10.86 -7.32 12.41
N SER A 153 -11.18 -6.67 11.29
CA SER A 153 -11.34 -7.34 9.99
C SER A 153 -10.02 -7.94 9.48
N SER A 154 -8.89 -7.23 9.65
CA SER A 154 -7.56 -7.73 9.29
C SER A 154 -7.17 -8.98 10.09
N ARG A 155 -7.48 -9.03 11.39
CA ARG A 155 -7.26 -10.23 12.21
C ARG A 155 -8.10 -11.41 11.72
N LEU A 156 -9.36 -11.18 11.39
CA LEU A 156 -10.24 -12.21 10.87
C LEU A 156 -9.75 -12.74 9.52
N LEU A 157 -9.31 -11.83 8.64
CA LEU A 157 -8.74 -12.17 7.33
C LEU A 157 -7.50 -13.04 7.47
N VAL A 158 -6.52 -12.63 8.30
CA VAL A 158 -5.29 -13.39 8.52
C VAL A 158 -5.59 -14.77 9.13
N TRP A 159 -6.47 -14.81 10.14
CA TRP A 159 -6.88 -16.10 10.74
C TRP A 159 -7.53 -17.02 9.70
N GLY A 160 -8.48 -16.54 8.93
CA GLY A 160 -9.13 -17.31 7.87
C GLY A 160 -8.15 -17.75 6.77
N ALA A 161 -7.20 -16.88 6.38
CA ALA A 161 -6.18 -17.22 5.40
C ALA A 161 -5.25 -18.35 5.88
N VAL A 162 -4.82 -18.32 7.15
CA VAL A 162 -4.01 -19.37 7.76
C VAL A 162 -4.77 -20.70 7.80
N GLU A 163 -6.04 -20.70 8.21
CA GLU A 163 -6.88 -21.89 8.23
C GLU A 163 -7.05 -22.50 6.83
N ILE A 164 -7.26 -21.67 5.82
CA ILE A 164 -7.35 -22.12 4.42
C ILE A 164 -6.02 -22.71 3.95
N ALA A 165 -4.89 -22.06 4.28
CA ALA A 165 -3.56 -22.56 3.94
C ALA A 165 -3.34 -23.97 4.51
N HIS A 166 -3.65 -24.15 5.79
CA HIS A 166 -3.52 -25.45 6.46
C HIS A 166 -4.47 -26.51 5.87
N ALA A 167 -5.73 -26.15 5.61
CA ALA A 167 -6.72 -27.06 5.06
C ALA A 167 -6.40 -27.56 3.65
N LEU A 168 -5.82 -26.68 2.82
CA LEU A 168 -5.47 -26.98 1.42
C LEU A 168 -4.03 -27.47 1.24
N GLY A 169 -3.20 -27.42 2.29
CA GLY A 169 -1.76 -27.74 2.19
C GLY A 169 -0.98 -26.79 1.28
N VAL A 170 -1.49 -25.56 1.14
CA VAL A 170 -0.89 -24.50 0.30
C VAL A 170 0.04 -23.65 1.15
N SER A 171 1.14 -23.16 0.57
CA SER A 171 2.07 -22.31 1.31
C SER A 171 1.45 -20.95 1.67
N ASP A 172 1.82 -20.42 2.83
CA ASP A 172 1.40 -19.09 3.33
C ASP A 172 1.64 -17.98 2.32
N LEU A 173 2.73 -18.09 1.54
CA LEU A 173 3.06 -17.13 0.49
C LEU A 173 1.98 -17.08 -0.61
N ILE A 174 1.53 -18.24 -1.08
CA ILE A 174 0.51 -18.33 -2.14
C ILE A 174 -0.83 -17.78 -1.64
N ILE A 175 -1.22 -18.10 -0.41
CA ILE A 175 -2.45 -17.54 0.19
C ILE A 175 -2.34 -16.03 0.36
N GLY A 176 -1.19 -15.52 0.78
CA GLY A 176 -0.93 -14.09 0.85
C GLY A 176 -1.04 -13.40 -0.51
N LEU A 177 -0.44 -13.99 -1.55
CA LEU A 177 -0.47 -13.48 -2.92
C LEU A 177 -1.87 -13.46 -3.56
N THR A 178 -2.77 -14.32 -3.11
CA THR A 178 -4.08 -14.53 -3.73
C THR A 178 -5.21 -14.06 -2.84
N VAL A 179 -5.58 -14.85 -1.84
CA VAL A 179 -6.77 -14.62 -1.00
C VAL A 179 -6.64 -13.32 -0.21
N VAL A 180 -5.48 -13.09 0.41
CA VAL A 180 -5.27 -11.91 1.26
C VAL A 180 -5.17 -10.66 0.40
N ALA A 181 -4.37 -10.70 -0.67
CA ALA A 181 -4.17 -9.56 -1.56
C ALA A 181 -5.44 -9.15 -2.34
N LEU A 182 -6.39 -10.06 -2.56
CA LEU A 182 -7.70 -9.73 -3.13
C LEU A 182 -8.68 -9.22 -2.08
N GLY A 183 -8.44 -9.53 -0.81
CA GLY A 183 -9.31 -9.16 0.31
C GLY A 183 -8.93 -7.83 0.99
N THR A 184 -7.74 -7.31 0.73
CA THR A 184 -7.26 -6.00 1.20
C THR A 184 -7.35 -4.96 0.09
#